data_3f93972eb58c21f11c4c8c631db22491
#
_entry.id   3f93972eb58c21f11c4c8c631db22491
#
_cell.length_a   1.000
_cell.length_b   1.000
_cell.length_c   1.000
_cell.angle_alpha   90.00
_cell.angle_beta   90.00
_cell.angle_gamma   90.00
#
_symmetry.space_group_name_H-M   'P 1'
#
loop_
_entity.id
_entity.type
_entity.pdbx_description
1 polymer ?
#
loop_
_entity_poly.entity_id
_entity_poly.type
_entity_poly.pdbx_seq_one_letter_code
_entity_poly.pdbx_strand_id
1 'polypeptide(L)'
;MATATKTLHATLAPPTTHKERKLQETLSGYREALHDAFDAGCESKKAVNEVVTPYDLSGYAKDALKNYVPGLVDDADQLADDHPVRFTERGFSLDYRPENAIEWYVKIPHHEDYHLWLPIRINPAQQELWRDLLDETADVGQFRLQRHRTSWELHVTVDYEVQEPDYDSTDDDVTPVGFDIGEAHLLAGCACEQGTPTDPLLINGGRARHLRKEMFTTLKRLQERDAARWRIDERFDHYQNALTDIIEKTSRRAVEYAQQFEKPVIVLEDLSDILEDLDYGEWMNRRLHAWAFARLQQRIGTKHERSGFRSNTSDRSTRVRRVTSAVTLGTGTATSSGARTRSVGCRSTTQTSTRRSTSLTATTRGVRACR
;
A
#
# COMPACT_ATOMS: atom_id res chain seq x y z
N MET A 1 19.54 8.46 12.99
CA MET A 1 18.11 8.13 13.07
C MET A 1 17.48 8.52 11.74
N ALA A 2 16.59 7.76 11.20
CA ALA A 2 15.88 8.13 9.98
C ALA A 2 14.42 8.37 10.31
N THR A 3 13.77 9.15 9.45
CA THR A 3 12.35 9.48 9.58
C THR A 3 11.52 8.51 8.75
N ALA A 4 10.49 7.92 9.37
CA ALA A 4 9.49 7.12 8.67
C ALA A 4 8.15 7.86 8.65
N THR A 5 7.44 7.76 7.52
CA THR A 5 6.13 8.38 7.36
C THR A 5 5.02 7.33 7.40
N LYS A 6 3.96 7.56 8.17
CA LYS A 6 2.80 6.68 8.25
C LYS A 6 1.49 7.48 8.23
N THR A 7 0.45 6.91 7.62
CA THR A 7 -0.90 7.48 7.71
C THR A 7 -1.68 6.80 8.83
N LEU A 8 -2.12 7.57 9.79
CA LEU A 8 -3.05 7.16 10.83
C LEU A 8 -4.49 7.31 10.33
N HIS A 9 -5.34 6.38 10.75
CA HIS A 9 -6.75 6.37 10.41
C HIS A 9 -7.59 6.43 11.66
N ALA A 10 -8.57 7.34 11.66
CA ALA A 10 -9.59 7.43 12.70
C ALA A 10 -10.96 7.65 12.07
N THR A 11 -12.01 7.19 12.74
CA THR A 11 -13.40 7.46 12.34
C THR A 11 -13.99 8.45 13.32
N LEU A 12 -14.61 9.52 12.82
CA LEU A 12 -15.34 10.44 13.66
C LEU A 12 -16.54 9.72 14.29
N ALA A 13 -16.74 9.93 15.59
CA ALA A 13 -18.02 9.55 16.20
C ALA A 13 -19.16 10.32 15.54
N PRO A 14 -20.39 9.76 15.46
CA PRO A 14 -21.50 10.43 14.80
C PRO A 14 -21.66 11.88 15.29
N PRO A 15 -21.43 12.88 14.42
CA PRO A 15 -21.54 14.27 14.80
C PRO A 15 -23.01 14.66 15.05
N THR A 16 -23.25 15.69 15.86
CA THR A 16 -24.57 16.30 15.98
C THR A 16 -25.00 16.91 14.64
N THR A 17 -26.31 17.09 14.42
CA THR A 17 -26.85 17.68 13.19
C THR A 17 -26.18 19.01 12.82
N HIS A 18 -25.88 19.86 13.84
CA HIS A 18 -25.17 21.12 13.61
C HIS A 18 -23.73 20.89 13.10
N LYS A 19 -22.97 20.01 13.75
CA LYS A 19 -21.60 19.70 13.35
C LYS A 19 -21.54 18.97 12.00
N GLU A 20 -22.49 18.08 11.75
CA GLU A 20 -22.64 17.41 10.45
C GLU A 20 -22.83 18.43 9.32
N ARG A 21 -23.73 19.40 9.50
CA ARG A 21 -23.93 20.45 8.52
C ARG A 21 -22.64 21.25 8.27
N LYS A 22 -21.91 21.61 9.33
CA LYS A 22 -20.65 22.34 9.22
C LYS A 22 -19.56 21.55 8.49
N LEU A 23 -19.47 20.26 8.72
CA LEU A 23 -18.56 19.38 7.98
C LEU A 23 -18.93 19.30 6.49
N GLN A 24 -20.23 19.24 6.18
CA GLN A 24 -20.72 19.25 4.79
C GLN A 24 -20.43 20.59 4.10
N GLU A 25 -20.63 21.72 4.79
CA GLU A 25 -20.29 23.06 4.28
C GLU A 25 -18.80 23.14 3.93
N THR A 26 -17.92 22.65 4.82
CA THR A 26 -16.47 22.60 4.58
C THR A 26 -16.13 21.70 3.37
N LEU A 27 -16.76 20.53 3.26
CA LEU A 27 -16.50 19.59 2.16
C LEU A 27 -16.94 20.18 0.82
N SER A 28 -18.15 20.73 0.76
CA SER A 28 -18.67 21.33 -0.48
C SER A 28 -17.84 22.52 -0.92
N GLY A 29 -17.58 23.48 -0.02
CA GLY A 29 -16.78 24.66 -0.34
C GLY A 29 -15.33 24.31 -0.75
N TYR A 30 -14.72 23.28 -0.12
CA TYR A 30 -13.40 22.82 -0.52
C TYR A 30 -13.39 22.21 -1.93
N ARG A 31 -14.40 21.39 -2.26
CA ARG A 31 -14.52 20.77 -3.59
C ARG A 31 -14.79 21.80 -4.68
N GLU A 32 -15.69 22.75 -4.43
CA GLU A 32 -15.94 23.86 -5.35
C GLU A 32 -14.66 24.65 -5.62
N ALA A 33 -13.94 25.07 -4.57
CA ALA A 33 -12.67 25.78 -4.70
C ALA A 33 -11.59 24.96 -5.44
N LEU A 34 -11.55 23.66 -5.21
CA LEU A 34 -10.64 22.75 -5.88
C LEU A 34 -10.95 22.65 -7.39
N HIS A 35 -12.24 22.46 -7.75
CA HIS A 35 -12.67 22.36 -9.15
C HIS A 35 -12.42 23.69 -9.88
N ASP A 36 -12.78 24.82 -9.30
CA ASP A 36 -12.56 26.13 -9.90
C ASP A 36 -11.08 26.41 -10.16
N ALA A 37 -10.21 26.04 -9.21
CA ALA A 37 -8.78 26.24 -9.36
C ALA A 37 -8.16 25.28 -10.39
N PHE A 38 -8.67 24.04 -10.48
CA PHE A 38 -8.26 23.05 -11.47
C PHE A 38 -8.71 23.45 -12.87
N ASP A 39 -9.98 23.80 -13.04
CA ASP A 39 -10.57 24.20 -14.33
C ASP A 39 -9.95 25.51 -14.86
N ALA A 40 -9.50 26.39 -13.96
CA ALA A 40 -8.72 27.58 -14.33
C ALA A 40 -7.26 27.28 -14.72
N GLY A 41 -6.81 26.02 -14.63
CA GLY A 41 -5.44 25.62 -14.96
C GLY A 41 -4.38 26.28 -14.08
N CYS A 42 -4.60 26.33 -12.77
CA CYS A 42 -3.71 27.03 -11.84
C CYS A 42 -2.42 26.25 -11.56
N GLU A 43 -1.36 26.50 -12.34
CA GLU A 43 -0.05 25.86 -12.22
C GLU A 43 0.83 26.43 -11.08
N SER A 44 0.42 27.49 -10.41
CA SER A 44 1.21 28.12 -9.34
C SER A 44 0.40 28.40 -8.09
N LYS A 45 1.08 28.39 -6.92
CA LYS A 45 0.46 28.73 -5.63
C LYS A 45 -0.22 30.11 -5.63
N LYS A 46 0.33 31.07 -6.37
CA LYS A 46 -0.23 32.43 -6.47
C LYS A 46 -1.54 32.41 -7.24
N ALA A 47 -1.59 31.72 -8.40
CA ALA A 47 -2.82 31.59 -9.18
C ALA A 47 -3.92 30.88 -8.40
N VAL A 48 -3.59 29.78 -7.71
CA VAL A 48 -4.54 29.08 -6.83
C VAL A 48 -5.05 30.03 -5.73
N ASN A 49 -4.18 30.81 -5.11
CA ASN A 49 -4.60 31.73 -4.05
C ASN A 49 -5.60 32.79 -4.54
N GLU A 50 -5.44 33.30 -5.74
CA GLU A 50 -6.38 34.27 -6.33
C GLU A 50 -7.79 33.67 -6.49
N VAL A 51 -7.87 32.39 -6.89
CA VAL A 51 -9.14 31.67 -7.07
C VAL A 51 -9.76 31.28 -5.73
N VAL A 52 -8.98 30.75 -4.77
CA VAL A 52 -9.55 30.21 -3.53
C VAL A 52 -9.80 31.25 -2.43
N THR A 53 -9.28 32.47 -2.57
CA THR A 53 -9.45 33.54 -1.58
C THR A 53 -10.91 33.85 -1.26
N PRO A 54 -11.85 33.93 -2.23
CA PRO A 54 -13.26 34.27 -1.97
C PRO A 54 -14.04 33.19 -1.18
N TYR A 55 -13.53 31.95 -1.15
CA TYR A 55 -14.23 30.86 -0.49
C TYR A 55 -14.17 30.98 1.04
N ASP A 56 -15.26 30.64 1.70
CA ASP A 56 -15.36 30.59 3.17
C ASP A 56 -14.77 29.29 3.71
N LEU A 57 -13.44 29.19 3.65
CA LEU A 57 -12.64 28.06 4.10
C LEU A 57 -11.58 28.55 5.09
N SER A 58 -11.15 27.66 5.98
CA SER A 58 -10.01 27.96 6.85
C SER A 58 -8.73 28.22 6.04
N GLY A 59 -7.85 29.09 6.56
CA GLY A 59 -6.54 29.33 5.96
C GLY A 59 -5.76 28.03 5.72
N TYR A 60 -5.88 27.05 6.63
CA TYR A 60 -5.22 25.75 6.52
C TYR A 60 -5.71 24.89 5.33
N ALA A 61 -7.02 24.98 5.01
CA ALA A 61 -7.57 24.33 3.83
C ALA A 61 -7.15 25.05 2.53
N LYS A 62 -7.17 26.39 2.54
CA LYS A 62 -6.69 27.21 1.42
C LYS A 62 -5.20 26.97 1.15
N ASP A 63 -4.37 26.87 2.20
CA ASP A 63 -2.93 26.57 2.07
C ASP A 63 -2.71 25.16 1.53
N ALA A 64 -3.53 24.20 1.94
CA ALA A 64 -3.46 22.85 1.38
C ALA A 64 -3.82 22.81 -0.11
N LEU A 65 -4.84 23.58 -0.56
CA LEU A 65 -5.18 23.74 -1.98
C LEU A 65 -4.01 24.33 -2.77
N LYS A 66 -3.36 25.39 -2.24
CA LYS A 66 -2.18 26.01 -2.89
C LYS A 66 -1.03 25.04 -3.08
N ASN A 67 -0.88 24.07 -2.20
CA ASN A 67 0.17 23.05 -2.30
C ASN A 67 -0.23 21.87 -3.19
N TYR A 68 -1.52 21.59 -3.34
CA TYR A 68 -2.02 20.40 -4.00
C TYR A 68 -2.40 20.61 -5.47
N VAL A 69 -3.08 21.73 -5.79
CA VAL A 69 -3.64 21.97 -7.13
C VAL A 69 -2.58 22.03 -8.23
N PRO A 70 -1.42 22.73 -8.07
CA PRO A 70 -0.43 22.80 -9.14
C PRO A 70 0.04 21.43 -9.63
N GLY A 71 0.38 20.52 -8.72
CA GLY A 71 0.75 19.15 -9.11
C GLY A 71 -0.41 18.33 -9.71
N LEU A 72 -1.66 18.65 -9.31
CA LEU A 72 -2.82 17.96 -9.85
C LEU A 72 -3.14 18.37 -11.29
N VAL A 73 -2.94 19.65 -11.63
CA VAL A 73 -3.10 20.17 -13.00
C VAL A 73 -2.04 19.56 -13.94
N ASP A 74 -0.84 19.30 -13.44
CA ASP A 74 0.23 18.67 -14.22
C ASP A 74 -0.04 17.16 -14.46
N ASP A 75 -0.70 16.49 -13.51
CA ASP A 75 -0.79 15.01 -13.49
C ASP A 75 -2.13 14.46 -14.01
N ALA A 76 -3.19 15.27 -14.09
CA ALA A 76 -4.54 14.78 -14.34
C ALA A 76 -5.29 15.56 -15.42
N ASP A 77 -5.93 14.84 -16.35
CA ASP A 77 -6.82 15.43 -17.37
C ASP A 77 -8.22 15.74 -16.83
N GLN A 78 -8.65 15.07 -15.78
CA GLN A 78 -9.98 15.21 -15.18
C GLN A 78 -9.92 15.04 -13.66
N LEU A 79 -10.72 15.83 -12.98
CA LEU A 79 -10.84 15.78 -11.53
C LEU A 79 -12.00 14.86 -11.11
N ALA A 80 -11.79 14.05 -10.08
CA ALA A 80 -12.85 13.25 -9.49
C ALA A 80 -13.70 14.10 -8.50
N ASP A 81 -15.00 13.79 -8.38
CA ASP A 81 -15.93 14.55 -7.51
C ASP A 81 -15.78 14.24 -6.01
N ASP A 82 -15.06 13.19 -5.64
CA ASP A 82 -15.01 12.66 -4.28
C ASP A 82 -13.76 13.04 -3.48
N HIS A 83 -13.05 14.10 -3.91
CA HIS A 83 -11.85 14.55 -3.22
C HIS A 83 -12.09 14.82 -1.72
N PRO A 84 -11.16 14.36 -0.83
CA PRO A 84 -11.19 14.68 0.58
C PRO A 84 -10.80 16.15 0.81
N VAL A 85 -11.32 16.73 1.90
CA VAL A 85 -10.78 18.01 2.39
C VAL A 85 -9.39 17.79 2.94
N ARG A 86 -8.42 18.57 2.50
CA ARG A 86 -7.03 18.54 2.98
C ARG A 86 -6.75 19.78 3.82
N PHE A 87 -5.91 19.60 4.82
CA PHE A 87 -5.44 20.68 5.69
C PHE A 87 -3.92 20.54 5.88
N THR A 88 -3.26 21.67 6.04
CA THR A 88 -1.85 21.68 6.45
C THR A 88 -1.70 21.29 7.92
N GLU A 89 -0.50 20.88 8.29
CA GLU A 89 -0.11 20.46 9.65
C GLU A 89 -0.52 21.45 10.74
N ARG A 90 -0.39 22.76 10.46
CA ARG A 90 -0.67 23.83 11.44
C ARG A 90 -2.14 23.88 11.89
N GLY A 91 -3.04 23.33 11.09
CA GLY A 91 -4.47 23.22 11.44
C GLY A 91 -4.79 22.05 12.37
N PHE A 92 -3.85 21.13 12.57
CA PHE A 92 -4.06 19.95 13.39
C PHE A 92 -4.00 20.28 14.87
N SER A 93 -4.91 19.69 15.64
CA SER A 93 -4.85 19.70 17.10
C SER A 93 -5.56 18.46 17.63
N LEU A 94 -4.91 17.79 18.55
CA LEU A 94 -5.37 16.56 19.18
C LEU A 94 -5.56 16.80 20.66
N ASP A 95 -6.57 16.16 21.26
CA ASP A 95 -6.82 16.24 22.70
C ASP A 95 -7.24 14.84 23.22
N TYR A 96 -6.77 14.50 24.42
CA TYR A 96 -7.06 13.22 25.06
C TYR A 96 -7.78 13.46 26.40
N ARG A 97 -8.98 12.91 26.55
CA ARG A 97 -9.87 13.07 27.70
C ARG A 97 -10.27 11.72 28.25
N PRO A 98 -9.46 11.15 29.15
CA PRO A 98 -9.67 9.79 29.66
C PRO A 98 -10.97 9.63 30.46
N GLU A 99 -11.57 10.72 30.93
CA GLU A 99 -12.86 10.72 31.66
C GLU A 99 -14.08 10.54 30.74
N ASN A 100 -13.91 10.71 29.42
CA ASN A 100 -15.00 10.60 28.47
C ASN A 100 -15.14 9.18 27.91
N ALA A 101 -16.36 8.80 27.51
CA ALA A 101 -16.63 7.50 26.86
C ALA A 101 -15.88 7.34 25.51
N ILE A 102 -15.56 8.43 24.85
CA ILE A 102 -14.62 8.48 23.73
C ILE A 102 -13.54 9.46 24.13
N GLU A 103 -12.34 8.94 24.29
CA GLU A 103 -11.23 9.66 24.92
C GLU A 103 -10.51 10.62 23.96
N TRP A 104 -10.50 10.33 22.68
CA TRP A 104 -9.75 11.08 21.67
C TRP A 104 -10.60 12.11 20.96
N TYR A 105 -10.08 13.33 20.83
CA TYR A 105 -10.74 14.44 20.16
C TYR A 105 -9.78 15.10 19.17
N VAL A 106 -10.32 15.52 18.03
CA VAL A 106 -9.58 16.26 17.01
C VAL A 106 -10.27 17.58 16.73
N LYS A 107 -9.48 18.61 16.47
CA LYS A 107 -9.93 19.89 15.98
C LYS A 107 -9.97 19.87 14.45
N ILE A 108 -11.15 20.13 13.85
CA ILE A 108 -11.33 20.29 12.41
C ILE A 108 -11.56 21.78 12.13
N PRO A 109 -10.65 22.45 11.41
CA PRO A 109 -10.84 23.85 11.00
C PRO A 109 -11.99 23.96 10.01
N HIS A 110 -12.91 24.90 10.24
CA HIS A 110 -14.05 25.13 9.37
C HIS A 110 -13.86 26.39 8.52
N HIS A 111 -13.77 27.56 9.15
CA HIS A 111 -13.38 28.83 8.55
C HIS A 111 -12.40 29.56 9.46
N GLU A 112 -12.00 30.82 9.16
CA GLU A 112 -10.87 31.48 9.81
C GLU A 112 -10.92 31.45 11.35
N ASP A 113 -12.08 31.76 11.95
CA ASP A 113 -12.24 31.87 13.40
C ASP A 113 -13.06 30.74 14.03
N TYR A 114 -13.44 29.74 13.25
CA TYR A 114 -14.31 28.68 13.71
C TYR A 114 -13.79 27.30 13.41
N HIS A 115 -13.76 26.48 14.44
CA HIS A 115 -13.33 25.09 14.36
C HIS A 115 -14.26 24.16 15.16
N LEU A 116 -14.26 22.89 14.78
CA LEU A 116 -15.08 21.85 15.39
C LEU A 116 -14.20 20.91 16.20
N TRP A 117 -14.46 20.75 17.48
CA TRP A 117 -13.92 19.64 18.28
C TRP A 117 -14.83 18.44 18.13
N LEU A 118 -14.26 17.32 17.65
CA LEU A 118 -14.98 16.10 17.32
C LEU A 118 -14.32 14.91 17.99
N PRO A 119 -15.12 14.05 18.67
CA PRO A 119 -14.59 12.79 19.18
C PRO A 119 -14.27 11.83 18.04
N ILE A 120 -13.14 11.14 18.14
CA ILE A 120 -12.67 10.18 17.15
C ILE A 120 -12.44 8.80 17.76
N ARG A 121 -12.65 7.77 16.95
CA ARG A 121 -12.31 6.39 17.29
C ARG A 121 -11.06 6.02 16.50
N ILE A 122 -9.97 5.79 17.21
CA ILE A 122 -8.69 5.41 16.64
C ILE A 122 -8.59 3.89 16.48
N ASN A 123 -7.73 3.44 15.56
CA ASN A 123 -7.38 2.04 15.47
C ASN A 123 -6.45 1.66 16.65
N PRO A 124 -6.78 0.65 17.47
CA PRO A 124 -5.92 0.23 18.59
C PRO A 124 -4.49 -0.11 18.17
N ALA A 125 -4.30 -0.67 16.98
CA ALA A 125 -2.97 -0.98 16.43
C ALA A 125 -2.12 0.26 16.09
N GLN A 126 -2.70 1.46 16.13
CA GLN A 126 -2.03 2.73 15.87
C GLN A 126 -1.99 3.63 17.11
N GLN A 127 -2.49 3.16 18.27
CA GLN A 127 -2.65 3.97 19.47
C GLN A 127 -1.35 4.59 19.97
N GLU A 128 -0.25 3.90 19.82
CA GLU A 128 1.08 4.40 20.20
C GLU A 128 1.44 5.67 19.43
N LEU A 129 1.32 5.65 18.11
CA LEU A 129 1.60 6.84 17.30
C LEU A 129 0.61 8.00 17.54
N TRP A 130 -0.62 7.70 17.95
CA TRP A 130 -1.55 8.74 18.40
C TRP A 130 -1.09 9.39 19.71
N ARG A 131 -0.46 8.63 20.62
CA ARG A 131 0.16 9.16 21.82
C ARG A 131 1.42 9.98 21.50
N ASP A 132 2.25 9.49 20.58
CA ASP A 132 3.42 10.22 20.14
C ASP A 132 3.08 11.59 19.57
N LEU A 133 1.96 11.70 18.84
CA LEU A 133 1.46 12.99 18.36
C LEU A 133 0.99 13.90 19.51
N LEU A 134 0.39 13.32 20.55
CA LEU A 134 -0.05 14.08 21.72
C LEU A 134 1.14 14.57 22.55
N ASP A 135 2.20 13.74 22.66
CA ASP A 135 3.42 14.00 23.41
C ASP A 135 4.46 14.80 22.59
N GLU A 136 4.11 15.22 21.35
CA GLU A 136 4.97 15.97 20.42
C GLU A 136 6.30 15.24 20.10
N THR A 137 6.31 13.92 20.15
CA THR A 137 7.46 13.08 19.75
C THR A 137 7.36 12.58 18.32
N ALA A 138 6.27 12.90 17.63
CA ALA A 138 6.05 12.67 16.22
C ALA A 138 5.43 13.91 15.58
N ASP A 139 5.77 14.16 14.32
CA ASP A 139 5.32 15.34 13.59
C ASP A 139 4.13 15.05 12.68
N VAL A 140 3.21 15.99 12.60
CA VAL A 140 2.10 15.95 11.62
C VAL A 140 2.58 16.54 10.30
N GLY A 141 2.49 15.77 9.20
CA GLY A 141 2.74 16.29 7.85
C GLY A 141 1.51 17.00 7.27
N GLN A 142 0.44 16.28 7.12
CA GLN A 142 -0.85 16.81 6.68
C GLN A 142 -1.98 15.95 7.20
N PHE A 143 -3.18 16.49 7.22
CA PHE A 143 -4.35 15.65 7.50
C PHE A 143 -5.49 15.93 6.51
N ARG A 144 -6.35 14.93 6.35
CA ARG A 144 -7.49 15.00 5.44
C ARG A 144 -8.73 14.41 6.05
N LEU A 145 -9.87 15.00 5.71
CA LEU A 145 -11.19 14.57 6.12
C LEU A 145 -11.95 14.08 4.90
N GLN A 146 -12.49 12.89 4.98
CA GLN A 146 -13.24 12.25 3.90
C GLN A 146 -14.59 11.76 4.39
N ARG A 147 -15.63 11.94 3.57
CA ARG A 147 -16.92 11.30 3.79
C ARG A 147 -16.92 9.92 3.11
N HIS A 148 -17.12 8.87 3.89
CA HIS A 148 -17.29 7.54 3.36
C HIS A 148 -18.66 6.99 3.72
N ARG A 149 -19.57 6.91 2.73
CA ARG A 149 -20.96 6.49 2.91
C ARG A 149 -21.68 7.29 4.02
N THR A 150 -21.77 6.74 5.23
CA THR A 150 -22.46 7.32 6.39
C THR A 150 -21.52 7.81 7.49
N SER A 151 -20.21 7.63 7.35
CA SER A 151 -19.20 8.00 8.34
C SER A 151 -18.23 9.04 7.80
N TRP A 152 -17.60 9.77 8.69
CA TRP A 152 -16.45 10.62 8.40
C TRP A 152 -15.18 9.93 8.85
N GLU A 153 -14.19 9.95 7.97
CA GLU A 153 -12.87 9.39 8.22
C GLU A 153 -11.82 10.49 8.23
N LEU A 154 -10.97 10.42 9.23
CA LEU A 154 -9.81 11.28 9.38
C LEU A 154 -8.55 10.47 9.06
N HIS A 155 -7.73 10.99 8.16
CA HIS A 155 -6.43 10.44 7.84
C HIS A 155 -5.37 11.47 8.18
N VAL A 156 -4.41 11.12 9.01
CA VAL A 156 -3.30 11.98 9.45
C VAL A 156 -1.99 11.38 9.00
N THR A 157 -1.23 12.10 8.22
CA THR A 157 0.13 11.71 7.85
C THR A 157 1.06 12.13 8.98
N VAL A 158 1.84 11.19 9.47
CA VAL A 158 2.72 11.37 10.63
C VAL A 158 4.12 10.96 10.25
N ASP A 159 5.07 11.84 10.56
CA ASP A 159 6.50 11.58 10.47
C ASP A 159 7.05 11.31 11.88
N TYR A 160 7.77 10.21 12.05
CA TYR A 160 8.30 9.79 13.33
C TYR A 160 9.71 9.21 13.17
N GLU A 161 10.52 9.33 14.21
CA GLU A 161 11.89 8.80 14.22
C GLU A 161 11.88 7.27 14.33
N VAL A 162 12.72 6.64 13.54
CA VAL A 162 12.96 5.19 13.59
C VAL A 162 14.46 4.95 13.74
N GLN A 163 14.83 4.01 14.58
CA GLN A 163 16.22 3.63 14.72
C GLN A 163 16.71 2.94 13.45
N GLU A 164 17.84 3.35 12.93
CA GLU A 164 18.52 2.63 11.87
C GLU A 164 19.19 1.38 12.43
N PRO A 165 19.21 0.29 11.66
CA PRO A 165 20.01 -0.86 12.05
C PRO A 165 21.49 -0.49 12.10
N ASP A 166 22.20 -1.12 12.99
CA ASP A 166 23.66 -0.93 13.22
C ASP A 166 24.51 -1.79 12.26
N TYR A 167 23.91 -2.38 11.23
CA TYR A 167 24.56 -3.19 10.23
C TYR A 167 24.19 -2.80 8.80
N ASP A 168 25.08 -3.09 7.85
CA ASP A 168 24.79 -2.95 6.41
C ASP A 168 24.32 -4.28 5.79
N SER A 169 23.57 -4.17 4.72
CA SER A 169 23.11 -5.36 3.95
C SER A 169 24.25 -6.12 3.28
N THR A 170 25.45 -5.59 3.30
CA THR A 170 26.69 -6.18 2.75
C THR A 170 27.60 -6.76 3.81
N ASP A 171 27.24 -6.63 5.09
CA ASP A 171 28.02 -7.21 6.18
C ASP A 171 28.01 -8.74 6.09
N ASP A 172 29.10 -9.37 6.50
CA ASP A 172 29.29 -10.84 6.39
C ASP A 172 28.41 -11.63 7.38
N ASP A 173 27.89 -10.99 8.42
CA ASP A 173 27.14 -11.60 9.51
C ASP A 173 25.61 -11.39 9.39
N VAL A 174 25.12 -10.86 8.26
CA VAL A 174 23.69 -10.72 8.02
C VAL A 174 23.01 -12.04 7.63
N THR A 175 21.73 -12.16 7.99
CA THR A 175 20.90 -13.31 7.58
C THR A 175 20.05 -12.93 6.37
N PRO A 176 20.34 -13.41 5.16
CA PRO A 176 19.49 -13.19 3.99
C PRO A 176 18.17 -13.93 4.13
N VAL A 177 17.05 -13.22 3.97
CA VAL A 177 15.70 -13.76 3.96
C VAL A 177 15.10 -13.53 2.57
N GLY A 178 15.14 -14.58 1.74
CA GLY A 178 14.66 -14.54 0.37
C GLY A 178 13.17 -14.83 0.28
N PHE A 179 12.43 -14.03 -0.52
CA PHE A 179 11.02 -14.27 -0.83
C PHE A 179 10.79 -14.30 -2.33
N ASP A 180 10.05 -15.32 -2.77
CA ASP A 180 9.48 -15.46 -4.10
C ASP A 180 7.97 -15.17 -4.03
N ILE A 181 7.44 -14.36 -4.97
CA ILE A 181 6.05 -13.97 -5.05
C ILE A 181 5.41 -14.63 -6.27
N GLY A 182 4.43 -15.51 -6.05
CA GLY A 182 3.83 -16.29 -7.12
C GLY A 182 2.32 -16.51 -6.99
N GLU A 183 1.72 -17.18 -7.97
CA GLU A 183 0.29 -17.49 -8.00
C GLU A 183 -0.12 -18.70 -7.14
N ALA A 184 0.71 -19.74 -7.15
CA ALA A 184 0.42 -20.95 -6.39
C ALA A 184 0.64 -20.73 -4.90
N HIS A 185 1.79 -20.15 -4.58
CA HIS A 185 2.10 -19.59 -3.28
C HIS A 185 2.21 -18.08 -3.45
N LEU A 186 1.37 -17.34 -2.75
CA LEU A 186 1.39 -15.87 -2.81
C LEU A 186 2.74 -15.34 -2.31
N LEU A 187 3.34 -16.06 -1.37
CA LEU A 187 4.69 -15.83 -0.89
C LEU A 187 5.32 -17.17 -0.51
N ALA A 188 6.52 -17.42 -0.99
CA ALA A 188 7.38 -18.50 -0.56
C ALA A 188 8.74 -17.93 -0.18
N GLY A 189 9.23 -18.24 1.01
CA GLY A 189 10.51 -17.69 1.46
C GLY A 189 11.22 -18.57 2.46
N CYS A 190 12.51 -18.35 2.59
CA CYS A 190 13.34 -18.95 3.63
C CYS A 190 14.47 -17.99 4.02
N ALA A 191 14.95 -18.11 5.24
CA ALA A 191 16.19 -17.48 5.65
C ALA A 191 17.36 -18.43 5.40
N CYS A 192 18.56 -17.89 5.24
CA CYS A 192 19.79 -18.64 5.06
C CYS A 192 20.76 -18.31 6.20
N GLU A 193 20.79 -19.14 7.24
CA GLU A 193 21.71 -18.99 8.35
C GLU A 193 22.99 -19.79 8.10
N GLN A 194 24.13 -19.12 8.11
CA GLN A 194 25.43 -19.73 7.87
C GLN A 194 25.47 -20.64 6.62
N GLY A 195 24.76 -20.26 5.56
CA GLY A 195 24.67 -21.03 4.33
C GLY A 195 23.66 -22.18 4.35
N THR A 196 22.91 -22.37 5.43
CA THR A 196 21.88 -23.41 5.57
C THR A 196 20.49 -22.80 5.52
N PRO A 197 19.58 -23.26 4.62
CA PRO A 197 18.21 -22.82 4.61
C PRO A 197 17.48 -23.24 5.89
N THR A 198 16.70 -22.30 6.45
CA THR A 198 15.83 -22.55 7.61
C THR A 198 14.45 -23.04 7.19
N ASP A 199 13.57 -23.28 8.17
CA ASP A 199 12.18 -23.65 7.91
C ASP A 199 11.47 -22.64 7.00
N PRO A 200 10.89 -23.08 5.84
CA PRO A 200 10.34 -22.17 4.86
C PRO A 200 9.01 -21.57 5.31
N LEU A 201 8.80 -20.28 5.02
CA LEU A 201 7.49 -19.64 5.07
C LEU A 201 6.76 -19.89 3.74
N LEU A 202 5.59 -20.55 3.80
CA LEU A 202 4.73 -20.75 2.63
C LEU A 202 3.35 -20.16 2.87
N ILE A 203 2.94 -19.20 2.04
CA ILE A 203 1.61 -18.60 2.08
C ILE A 203 0.87 -18.95 0.79
N ASN A 204 -0.23 -19.69 0.93
CA ASN A 204 -1.00 -20.17 -0.21
C ASN A 204 -1.68 -19.01 -0.97
N GLY A 205 -1.55 -19.00 -2.31
CA GLY A 205 -2.15 -18.01 -3.21
C GLY A 205 -3.57 -18.33 -3.70
N GLY A 206 -4.10 -19.49 -3.34
CA GLY A 206 -5.38 -19.99 -3.88
C GLY A 206 -6.55 -19.05 -3.67
N ARG A 207 -6.67 -18.41 -2.49
CA ARG A 207 -7.74 -17.46 -2.20
C ARG A 207 -7.62 -16.18 -3.05
N ALA A 208 -6.42 -15.61 -3.18
CA ALA A 208 -6.20 -14.43 -4.00
C ALA A 208 -6.52 -14.71 -5.48
N ARG A 209 -6.07 -15.86 -5.99
CA ARG A 209 -6.39 -16.33 -7.35
C ARG A 209 -7.89 -16.52 -7.56
N HIS A 210 -8.59 -17.12 -6.59
CA HIS A 210 -10.04 -17.32 -6.65
C HIS A 210 -10.79 -15.99 -6.70
N LEU A 211 -10.50 -15.07 -5.78
CA LEU A 211 -11.10 -13.72 -5.75
C LEU A 211 -10.89 -12.97 -7.05
N ARG A 212 -9.68 -13.03 -7.62
CA ARG A 212 -9.40 -12.41 -8.92
C ARG A 212 -10.25 -13.01 -10.03
N LYS A 213 -10.34 -14.32 -10.12
CA LYS A 213 -11.18 -15.01 -11.12
C LYS A 213 -12.66 -14.65 -10.96
N GLU A 214 -13.18 -14.60 -9.72
CA GLU A 214 -14.54 -14.17 -9.44
C GLU A 214 -14.79 -12.72 -9.83
N MET A 215 -13.88 -11.82 -9.49
CA MET A 215 -13.92 -10.40 -9.85
C MET A 215 -14.07 -10.25 -11.36
N PHE A 216 -13.20 -10.89 -12.15
CA PHE A 216 -13.26 -10.85 -13.60
C PHE A 216 -14.62 -11.34 -14.14
N THR A 217 -15.03 -12.52 -13.69
CA THR A 217 -16.27 -13.11 -14.14
C THR A 217 -17.47 -12.24 -13.81
N THR A 218 -17.48 -11.65 -12.61
CA THR A 218 -18.58 -10.79 -12.14
C THR A 218 -18.61 -9.46 -12.89
N LEU A 219 -17.48 -8.79 -13.02
CA LEU A 219 -17.40 -7.50 -13.72
C LEU A 219 -17.75 -7.66 -15.21
N LYS A 220 -17.22 -8.69 -15.87
CA LYS A 220 -17.57 -8.99 -17.26
C LYS A 220 -19.09 -9.19 -17.45
N ARG A 221 -19.72 -9.99 -16.58
CA ARG A 221 -21.19 -10.22 -16.64
C ARG A 221 -21.99 -8.94 -16.37
N LEU A 222 -21.52 -8.05 -15.50
CA LEU A 222 -22.19 -6.78 -15.26
C LEU A 222 -22.07 -5.85 -16.47
N GLN A 223 -20.90 -5.79 -17.10
CA GLN A 223 -20.66 -5.03 -18.33
C GLN A 223 -21.51 -5.57 -19.51
N GLU A 224 -21.55 -6.88 -19.73
CA GLU A 224 -22.37 -7.53 -20.77
C GLU A 224 -23.89 -7.30 -20.60
N ARG A 225 -24.32 -6.92 -19.38
CA ARG A 225 -25.74 -6.62 -19.07
C ARG A 225 -26.02 -5.12 -18.97
N ASP A 226 -25.10 -4.27 -19.40
CA ASP A 226 -25.19 -2.81 -19.30
C ASP A 226 -25.60 -2.36 -17.87
N ALA A 227 -25.06 -3.02 -16.84
CA ALA A 227 -25.37 -2.67 -15.46
C ALA A 227 -24.91 -1.25 -15.16
N ALA A 228 -25.69 -0.53 -14.33
CA ALA A 228 -25.33 0.82 -13.92
C ALA A 228 -23.92 0.88 -13.33
N ARG A 229 -23.14 1.91 -13.68
CA ARG A 229 -21.72 2.06 -13.34
C ARG A 229 -21.46 1.90 -11.84
N TRP A 230 -22.31 2.50 -10.99
CA TRP A 230 -22.16 2.39 -9.53
C TRP A 230 -22.18 0.95 -9.01
N ARG A 231 -22.90 0.02 -9.70
CA ARG A 231 -22.90 -1.41 -9.35
C ARG A 231 -21.60 -2.10 -9.72
N ILE A 232 -21.01 -1.71 -10.85
CA ILE A 232 -19.72 -2.23 -11.30
C ILE A 232 -18.65 -1.77 -10.33
N ASP A 233 -18.65 -0.49 -9.97
CA ASP A 233 -17.69 0.12 -9.05
C ASP A 233 -17.83 -0.49 -7.64
N GLU A 234 -19.06 -0.66 -7.12
CA GLU A 234 -19.28 -1.32 -5.81
C GLU A 234 -18.70 -2.73 -5.76
N ARG A 235 -18.85 -3.52 -6.84
CA ARG A 235 -18.32 -4.87 -6.91
C ARG A 235 -16.82 -4.88 -7.09
N PHE A 236 -16.29 -3.99 -7.88
CA PHE A 236 -14.85 -3.80 -8.03
C PHE A 236 -14.20 -3.48 -6.67
N ASP A 237 -14.72 -2.50 -5.94
CA ASP A 237 -14.23 -2.11 -4.63
C ASP A 237 -14.28 -3.26 -3.61
N HIS A 238 -15.36 -4.03 -3.62
CA HIS A 238 -15.49 -5.20 -2.75
C HIS A 238 -14.35 -6.20 -2.96
N TYR A 239 -14.04 -6.55 -4.22
CA TYR A 239 -12.97 -7.49 -4.53
C TYR A 239 -11.59 -6.88 -4.27
N GLN A 240 -11.41 -5.60 -4.59
CA GLN A 240 -10.16 -4.88 -4.32
C GLN A 240 -9.85 -4.82 -2.82
N ASN A 241 -10.85 -4.55 -1.98
CA ASN A 241 -10.69 -4.52 -0.53
C ASN A 241 -10.31 -5.91 0.02
N ALA A 242 -10.94 -6.98 -0.49
CA ALA A 242 -10.60 -8.35 -0.10
C ALA A 242 -9.18 -8.77 -0.53
N LEU A 243 -8.74 -8.38 -1.73
CA LEU A 243 -7.37 -8.60 -2.20
C LEU A 243 -6.36 -7.77 -1.40
N THR A 244 -6.69 -6.53 -1.08
CA THR A 244 -5.87 -5.66 -0.25
C THR A 244 -5.66 -6.26 1.14
N ASP A 245 -6.71 -6.79 1.78
CA ASP A 245 -6.60 -7.47 3.08
C ASP A 245 -5.63 -8.67 3.03
N ILE A 246 -5.70 -9.47 1.96
CA ILE A 246 -4.76 -10.58 1.76
C ILE A 246 -3.32 -10.08 1.62
N ILE A 247 -3.07 -9.03 0.82
CA ILE A 247 -1.75 -8.43 0.63
C ILE A 247 -1.22 -7.88 1.95
N GLU A 248 -2.05 -7.17 2.70
CA GLU A 248 -1.68 -6.60 3.99
C GLU A 248 -1.30 -7.66 5.03
N LYS A 249 -2.05 -8.76 5.09
CA LYS A 249 -1.75 -9.90 5.97
C LYS A 249 -0.50 -10.64 5.54
N THR A 250 -0.32 -10.84 4.23
CA THR A 250 0.84 -11.54 3.68
C THR A 250 2.12 -10.76 3.91
N SER A 251 2.11 -9.45 3.60
CA SER A 251 3.28 -8.59 3.82
C SER A 251 3.66 -8.45 5.29
N ARG A 252 2.68 -8.44 6.21
CA ARG A 252 2.95 -8.49 7.65
C ARG A 252 3.65 -9.78 8.05
N ARG A 253 3.13 -10.93 7.63
CA ARG A 253 3.74 -12.24 7.93
C ARG A 253 5.15 -12.38 7.37
N ALA A 254 5.42 -11.77 6.20
CA ALA A 254 6.77 -11.75 5.64
C ALA A 254 7.76 -11.00 6.54
N VAL A 255 7.37 -9.83 7.04
CA VAL A 255 8.20 -9.01 7.93
C VAL A 255 8.35 -9.70 9.29
N GLU A 256 7.25 -10.19 9.88
CA GLU A 256 7.27 -10.94 11.14
C GLU A 256 8.17 -12.20 11.07
N TYR A 257 8.18 -12.88 9.92
CA TYR A 257 9.07 -14.00 9.69
C TYR A 257 10.53 -13.55 9.62
N ALA A 258 10.83 -12.49 8.90
CA ALA A 258 12.20 -11.97 8.80
C ALA A 258 12.74 -11.50 10.15
N GLN A 259 11.90 -10.92 11.01
CA GLN A 259 12.28 -10.43 12.34
C GLN A 259 12.68 -11.53 13.35
N GLN A 260 12.45 -12.80 13.01
CA GLN A 260 12.87 -13.92 13.87
C GLN A 260 14.37 -14.20 13.79
N PHE A 261 15.07 -13.62 12.83
CA PHE A 261 16.49 -13.86 12.56
C PHE A 261 17.35 -12.68 13.00
N GLU A 262 18.60 -12.96 13.35
CA GLU A 262 19.57 -11.91 13.65
C GLU A 262 19.99 -11.18 12.38
N LYS A 263 20.04 -9.84 12.42
CA LYS A 263 20.44 -8.97 11.32
C LYS A 263 19.82 -9.36 9.96
N PRO A 264 18.48 -9.52 9.86
CA PRO A 264 17.86 -10.03 8.65
C PRO A 264 17.93 -9.01 7.51
N VAL A 265 18.21 -9.48 6.31
CA VAL A 265 18.16 -8.72 5.06
C VAL A 265 17.11 -9.33 4.14
N ILE A 266 16.01 -8.64 3.91
CA ILE A 266 14.97 -9.12 2.99
C ILE A 266 15.46 -9.00 1.54
N VAL A 267 15.39 -10.13 0.83
CA VAL A 267 15.73 -10.24 -0.59
C VAL A 267 14.47 -10.58 -1.37
N LEU A 268 14.11 -9.74 -2.32
CA LEU A 268 12.97 -9.91 -3.20
C LEU A 268 13.43 -10.00 -4.65
N GLU A 269 12.72 -10.80 -5.46
CA GLU A 269 12.95 -10.84 -6.90
C GLU A 269 12.60 -9.48 -7.54
N ASP A 270 13.38 -9.07 -8.54
CA ASP A 270 13.03 -7.90 -9.35
C ASP A 270 11.94 -8.29 -10.37
N LEU A 271 10.76 -7.73 -10.20
CA LEU A 271 9.61 -7.99 -11.05
C LEU A 271 9.44 -6.96 -12.18
N SER A 272 10.40 -6.07 -12.38
CA SER A 272 10.32 -5.00 -13.40
C SER A 272 10.15 -5.57 -14.80
N ASP A 273 10.91 -6.60 -15.14
CA ASP A 273 10.90 -7.23 -16.46
C ASP A 273 9.59 -7.99 -16.75
N ILE A 274 8.92 -8.50 -15.70
CA ILE A 274 7.64 -9.22 -15.85
C ILE A 274 6.51 -8.26 -16.29
N LEU A 275 6.64 -6.98 -15.97
CA LEU A 275 5.66 -5.96 -16.36
C LEU A 275 5.75 -5.62 -17.85
N GLU A 276 6.93 -5.77 -18.46
CA GLU A 276 7.19 -5.46 -19.87
C GLU A 276 6.86 -6.64 -20.81
N ASP A 277 7.07 -7.89 -20.35
CA ASP A 277 6.96 -9.11 -21.17
C ASP A 277 5.56 -9.75 -21.21
N LEU A 278 4.59 -9.24 -20.48
CA LEU A 278 3.25 -9.83 -20.42
C LEU A 278 2.42 -9.48 -21.67
N ASP A 279 2.69 -10.15 -22.77
CA ASP A 279 1.90 -10.08 -24.02
C ASP A 279 0.62 -10.95 -23.95
N TYR A 280 -0.20 -10.72 -22.93
CA TYR A 280 -1.51 -11.33 -22.81
C TYR A 280 -2.59 -10.36 -23.27
N GLY A 281 -3.23 -10.66 -24.39
CA GLY A 281 -4.15 -9.83 -25.19
C GLY A 281 -5.36 -9.20 -24.53
N GLU A 282 -5.55 -9.25 -23.23
CA GLU A 282 -6.62 -8.57 -22.53
C GLU A 282 -6.06 -7.57 -21.50
N TRP A 283 -6.21 -6.29 -21.79
CA TRP A 283 -5.73 -5.13 -21.04
C TRP A 283 -6.00 -5.20 -19.52
N MET A 284 -7.13 -5.78 -19.13
CA MET A 284 -7.51 -5.87 -17.72
C MET A 284 -6.75 -6.99 -16.98
N ASN A 285 -6.40 -8.09 -17.66
CA ASN A 285 -5.65 -9.20 -17.07
C ASN A 285 -4.23 -8.81 -16.69
N ARG A 286 -3.53 -8.10 -17.57
CA ARG A 286 -2.18 -7.57 -17.30
C ARG A 286 -2.14 -6.72 -16.06
N ARG A 287 -3.03 -5.73 -16.00
CA ARG A 287 -3.03 -4.72 -14.94
C ARG A 287 -3.30 -5.30 -13.56
N LEU A 288 -4.12 -6.35 -13.46
CA LEU A 288 -4.47 -6.95 -12.18
C LEU A 288 -3.46 -7.99 -11.67
N HIS A 289 -2.79 -8.74 -12.55
CA HIS A 289 -1.73 -9.67 -12.16
C HIS A 289 -0.48 -8.94 -11.66
N ALA A 290 0.06 -8.10 -12.49
CA ALA A 290 1.22 -7.28 -12.18
C ALA A 290 1.00 -6.38 -10.96
N TRP A 291 -0.21 -5.81 -10.83
CA TRP A 291 -0.55 -4.95 -9.71
C TRP A 291 -0.53 -5.66 -8.35
N ALA A 292 -1.03 -6.91 -8.24
CA ALA A 292 -1.07 -7.62 -6.97
C ALA A 292 0.34 -7.97 -6.47
N PHE A 293 1.22 -8.41 -7.36
CA PHE A 293 2.60 -8.80 -7.01
C PHE A 293 3.47 -7.56 -6.71
N ALA A 294 3.42 -6.56 -7.57
CA ALA A 294 4.12 -5.29 -7.34
C ALA A 294 3.64 -4.62 -6.04
N ARG A 295 2.33 -4.66 -5.76
CA ARG A 295 1.78 -4.12 -4.53
C ARG A 295 2.22 -4.90 -3.30
N LEU A 296 2.28 -6.25 -3.37
CA LEU A 296 2.79 -7.06 -2.26
C LEU A 296 4.27 -6.75 -1.99
N GLN A 297 5.09 -6.68 -3.03
CA GLN A 297 6.50 -6.30 -2.94
C GLN A 297 6.67 -4.91 -2.31
N GLN A 298 5.93 -3.93 -2.81
CA GLN A 298 5.94 -2.58 -2.25
C GLN A 298 5.50 -2.56 -0.78
N ARG A 299 4.49 -3.36 -0.41
CA ARG A 299 4.00 -3.43 0.97
C ARG A 299 4.98 -4.12 1.91
N ILE A 300 5.70 -5.13 1.46
CA ILE A 300 6.79 -5.72 2.24
C ILE A 300 7.87 -4.66 2.50
N GLY A 301 8.33 -3.96 1.46
CA GLY A 301 9.32 -2.88 1.60
C GLY A 301 8.85 -1.77 2.54
N THR A 302 7.62 -1.27 2.34
CA THR A 302 7.06 -0.21 3.19
C THR A 302 6.88 -0.65 4.65
N LYS A 303 6.46 -1.89 4.91
CA LYS A 303 6.29 -2.40 6.28
C LYS A 303 7.63 -2.68 6.96
N HIS A 304 8.60 -3.10 6.19
CA HIS A 304 9.95 -3.25 6.66
C HIS A 304 10.55 -1.90 7.08
N GLU A 305 10.46 -0.88 6.24
CA GLU A 305 10.90 0.49 6.57
C GLU A 305 10.11 1.10 7.75
N ARG A 306 8.85 0.74 7.86
CA ARG A 306 7.92 1.23 8.88
C ARG A 306 7.73 0.28 10.03
N SER A 307 8.52 -0.80 10.14
CA SER A 307 8.30 -1.78 11.19
C SER A 307 8.25 -1.07 12.55
N GLY A 308 7.08 -0.51 12.83
CA GLY A 308 6.75 0.23 14.02
C GLY A 308 6.59 -0.71 15.21
N PHE A 309 7.43 -1.72 15.29
CA PHE A 309 7.69 -2.45 16.50
C PHE A 309 8.77 -1.70 17.25
N ARG A 310 8.36 -0.85 18.14
CA ARG A 310 9.17 -0.37 19.23
C ARG A 310 9.37 -1.50 20.24
N SER A 311 10.05 -2.53 19.86
CA SER A 311 10.66 -3.44 20.80
C SER A 311 12.12 -3.06 20.94
N ASN A 312 12.70 -3.21 22.08
CA ASN A 312 14.01 -2.78 22.55
C ASN A 312 15.21 -3.37 21.79
N THR A 313 15.11 -3.60 20.50
CA THR A 313 16.16 -4.12 19.64
C THR A 313 15.95 -3.56 18.25
N SER A 314 16.80 -2.66 17.82
CA SER A 314 17.15 -2.25 16.44
C SER A 314 16.18 -2.62 15.32
N ASP A 315 14.99 -2.02 15.26
CA ASP A 315 13.89 -2.46 14.41
C ASP A 315 13.97 -2.06 12.95
N ARG A 316 15.09 -1.53 12.54
CA ARG A 316 15.47 -1.45 11.14
C ARG A 316 16.40 -2.56 10.72
N SER A 317 16.34 -3.64 11.44
CA SER A 317 17.15 -4.81 11.19
C SER A 317 16.89 -5.51 9.86
N THR A 318 15.83 -5.16 9.13
CA THR A 318 15.51 -5.78 7.85
C THR A 318 15.66 -4.80 6.70
N ARG A 319 16.63 -4.98 5.81
CA ARG A 319 16.75 -4.22 4.56
C ARG A 319 16.14 -4.98 3.41
N VAL A 320 15.42 -4.26 2.54
CA VAL A 320 14.94 -4.81 1.28
C VAL A 320 16.01 -4.57 0.23
N ARG A 321 16.61 -5.63 -0.26
CA ARG A 321 17.52 -5.59 -1.39
C ARG A 321 16.80 -6.18 -2.60
N ARG A 322 16.66 -5.40 -3.66
CA ARG A 322 16.30 -5.94 -4.96
C ARG A 322 17.51 -6.65 -5.53
N VAL A 323 17.38 -7.92 -5.79
CA VAL A 323 18.36 -8.66 -6.57
C VAL A 323 17.93 -8.55 -8.03
N THR A 324 18.60 -7.69 -8.76
CA THR A 324 18.54 -7.69 -10.22
C THR A 324 19.29 -8.93 -10.68
N SER A 325 18.52 -9.93 -11.04
CA SER A 325 18.76 -11.00 -12.00
C SER A 325 19.89 -11.99 -11.82
N ALA A 326 19.53 -13.02 -12.47
CA ALA A 326 20.27 -14.08 -13.12
C ALA A 326 20.67 -15.25 -12.21
N VAL A 327 19.68 -16.03 -11.86
CA VAL A 327 19.91 -17.47 -11.88
C VAL A 327 19.97 -17.87 -13.36
N THR A 328 21.12 -17.69 -13.98
CA THR A 328 21.44 -18.40 -15.21
C THR A 328 21.45 -19.89 -14.87
N LEU A 329 20.38 -20.57 -15.26
CA LEU A 329 20.37 -22.04 -15.28
C LEU A 329 21.46 -22.49 -16.28
N GLY A 330 22.67 -22.65 -15.77
CA GLY A 330 23.75 -23.26 -16.51
C GLY A 330 23.39 -24.72 -16.79
N THR A 331 22.97 -25.01 -18.01
CA THR A 331 23.07 -26.34 -18.56
C THR A 331 24.58 -26.65 -18.69
N GLY A 332 25.15 -27.23 -17.64
CA GLY A 332 26.54 -27.63 -17.61
C GLY A 332 26.75 -28.82 -18.47
N THR A 333 27.32 -28.63 -19.65
CA THR A 333 28.19 -29.64 -20.28
C THR A 333 29.56 -29.54 -19.60
N ALA A 334 29.95 -30.61 -18.96
CA ALA A 334 31.21 -30.71 -18.26
C ALA A 334 32.41 -30.64 -19.25
N THR A 335 33.24 -29.60 -19.10
CA THR A 335 34.67 -29.70 -19.47
C THR A 335 35.47 -29.00 -18.37
N SER A 336 36.44 -29.72 -17.91
CA SER A 336 37.34 -29.41 -16.80
C SER A 336 38.25 -28.20 -17.10
N SER A 337 38.32 -27.23 -16.20
CA SER A 337 39.59 -26.64 -15.73
C SER A 337 39.28 -25.54 -14.70
N GLY A 338 40.09 -25.55 -13.66
CA GLY A 338 39.81 -24.89 -12.39
C GLY A 338 39.88 -23.36 -12.39
N ALA A 339 39.01 -22.82 -11.58
CA ALA A 339 39.26 -21.64 -10.74
C ALA A 339 38.15 -21.61 -9.67
N ARG A 340 38.55 -21.64 -8.40
CA ARG A 340 37.63 -21.53 -7.25
C ARG A 340 37.24 -20.08 -7.07
N THR A 341 36.02 -19.77 -7.39
CA THR A 341 35.32 -18.61 -6.79
C THR A 341 34.19 -19.17 -5.95
N ARG A 342 34.23 -18.90 -4.65
CA ARG A 342 33.14 -19.25 -3.72
C ARG A 342 31.94 -18.33 -3.99
N SER A 343 30.98 -18.82 -4.72
CA SER A 343 29.62 -18.21 -4.72
C SER A 343 28.79 -18.93 -3.65
N VAL A 344 28.39 -18.22 -2.62
CA VAL A 344 27.43 -18.68 -1.63
C VAL A 344 26.07 -18.63 -2.30
N GLY A 345 25.65 -19.73 -2.91
CA GLY A 345 24.32 -19.88 -3.50
C GLY A 345 23.40 -20.61 -2.53
N CYS A 346 22.49 -19.91 -1.91
CA CYS A 346 21.36 -20.53 -1.26
C CYS A 346 20.47 -21.17 -2.34
N ARG A 347 20.53 -22.50 -2.47
CA ARG A 347 19.65 -23.23 -3.39
C ARG A 347 18.28 -23.36 -2.74
N SER A 348 17.32 -22.56 -3.14
CA SER A 348 15.92 -22.86 -2.88
C SER A 348 15.55 -24.11 -3.68
N THR A 349 15.31 -25.23 -3.00
CA THR A 349 14.68 -26.40 -3.61
C THR A 349 13.18 -26.16 -3.73
N THR A 350 12.78 -25.18 -4.51
CA THR A 350 11.41 -25.11 -5.00
C THR A 350 11.40 -25.84 -6.33
N GLN A 351 10.77 -27.01 -6.37
CA GLN A 351 10.46 -27.69 -7.64
C GLN A 351 9.54 -26.77 -8.44
N THR A 352 10.12 -25.93 -9.26
CA THR A 352 9.42 -25.29 -10.35
C THR A 352 9.14 -26.37 -11.37
N SER A 353 7.88 -26.81 -11.51
CA SER A 353 7.48 -27.71 -12.57
C SER A 353 7.68 -26.98 -13.90
N THR A 354 8.81 -27.20 -14.51
CA THR A 354 9.08 -26.77 -15.89
C THR A 354 8.08 -27.47 -16.80
N ARG A 355 7.08 -26.73 -17.28
CA ARG A 355 6.28 -27.17 -18.41
C ARG A 355 7.18 -27.24 -19.63
N ARG A 356 7.68 -28.42 -19.91
CA ARG A 356 8.17 -28.74 -21.26
C ARG A 356 6.96 -28.64 -22.20
N SER A 357 6.98 -27.68 -23.07
CA SER A 357 6.20 -27.67 -24.29
C SER A 357 6.70 -28.77 -25.21
N THR A 358 6.17 -29.97 -25.05
CA THR A 358 6.26 -31.01 -26.09
C THR A 358 5.09 -30.76 -27.04
N SER A 359 5.45 -30.28 -28.23
CA SER A 359 4.57 -30.33 -29.40
C SER A 359 4.24 -31.78 -29.70
N LEU A 360 3.06 -32.23 -29.35
CA LEU A 360 2.49 -33.49 -29.82
C LEU A 360 1.60 -33.20 -31.02
N THR A 361 2.11 -33.55 -32.19
CA THR A 361 1.35 -33.76 -33.42
C THR A 361 0.19 -34.74 -33.13
N ALA A 362 -1.01 -34.27 -33.36
CA ALA A 362 -2.23 -35.07 -33.28
C ALA A 362 -2.25 -36.10 -34.44
N THR A 363 -2.17 -37.36 -34.10
CA THR A 363 -2.57 -38.43 -34.98
C THR A 363 -3.95 -38.89 -34.56
N THR A 364 -4.91 -38.57 -35.40
CA THR A 364 -6.30 -39.07 -35.36
C THR A 364 -6.33 -40.59 -35.45
N ARG A 365 -6.91 -41.24 -34.45
CA ARG A 365 -7.59 -42.54 -34.62
C ARG A 365 -8.77 -42.64 -33.68
N GLY A 366 -9.95 -42.82 -34.31
CA GLY A 366 -11.20 -42.99 -33.65
C GLY A 366 -11.33 -44.34 -32.91
N VAL A 367 -12.13 -44.33 -31.85
CA VAL A 367 -12.82 -45.54 -31.39
C VAL A 367 -14.24 -45.16 -30.88
N ARG A 368 -15.16 -45.88 -31.41
CA ARG A 368 -16.60 -45.98 -31.26
C ARG A 368 -17.13 -45.93 -29.84
N ALA A 369 -18.40 -45.47 -29.80
CA ALA A 369 -19.36 -45.62 -28.72
C ALA A 369 -19.56 -47.02 -28.19
N CYS A 370 -19.89 -47.13 -26.90
CA CYS A 370 -20.83 -48.14 -26.37
C CYS A 370 -21.45 -47.61 -25.06
N ARG A 371 -22.77 -47.46 -25.16
CA ARG A 371 -23.87 -47.48 -24.17
C ARG A 371 -23.85 -46.51 -22.99
#